data_c8e4a68d4dc56c907cb321abb070efca
#
_entry.id   c8e4a68d4dc56c907cb321abb070efca
#
_cell.length_a   1.000
_cell.length_b   1.000
_cell.length_c   1.000
_cell.angle_alpha   90.00
_cell.angle_beta   90.00
_cell.angle_gamma   90.00
#
_symmetry.space_group_name_H-M   'P 1'
#
loop_
_entity.id
_entity.type
_entity.pdbx_description
1 polymer ?
#
loop_
_entity_poly.entity_id
_entity_poly.type
_entity_poly.pdbx_seq_one_letter_code
_entity_poly.pdbx_strand_id
1 'polypeptide(L)'
;IDITVLIQEKDNYVKARQQSLQSNKELIIERRELADLIGAKESDMIVEMDLFKEQSLSDVNPREFVKNSRAIQKFDFDKAKLQRELQSLENKTMPNVNLNLGLSSLGENDKVFGSFGNRDYSWNVGVDVSYPLGSRKELLAVENTEIKMSDIDAKKREAEINSIQQINYLLAQVDLLTELVALYLEQGALAEEKVIEEQIKFSEARGQKSLVLAAKSSANLANLTYLQAAGTYQKIVIDYKAAIDQLYN
;
A
#
# COMPACT_ATOMS: atom_id res chain seq x y z
N ILE A 1 -33.84 14.41 45.37
CA ILE A 1 -33.14 13.85 44.18
C ILE A 1 -33.79 12.54 43.90
N ASP A 2 -34.36 12.40 42.70
CA ASP A 2 -34.97 11.13 42.28
C ASP A 2 -33.87 10.06 42.19
N ILE A 3 -34.04 8.98 42.93
CA ILE A 3 -33.08 7.86 42.98
C ILE A 3 -32.83 7.29 41.56
N THR A 4 -33.85 7.31 40.72
CA THR A 4 -33.78 6.84 39.34
C THR A 4 -32.78 7.66 38.52
N VAL A 5 -32.79 8.99 38.69
CA VAL A 5 -31.83 9.89 38.00
C VAL A 5 -30.40 9.65 38.47
N LEU A 6 -30.23 9.39 39.80
CA LEU A 6 -28.89 9.09 40.34
C LEU A 6 -28.33 7.77 39.79
N ILE A 7 -29.17 6.76 39.66
CA ILE A 7 -28.79 5.45 39.09
C ILE A 7 -28.42 5.61 37.61
N GLN A 8 -29.21 6.36 36.85
CA GLN A 8 -28.94 6.66 35.43
C GLN A 8 -27.59 7.34 35.25
N GLU A 9 -27.31 8.37 36.06
CA GLU A 9 -26.05 9.10 35.98
C GLU A 9 -24.85 8.22 36.37
N LYS A 10 -25.03 7.32 37.35
CA LYS A 10 -23.99 6.36 37.72
C LYS A 10 -23.72 5.35 36.60
N ASP A 11 -24.76 4.88 35.92
CA ASP A 11 -24.65 3.98 34.78
C ASP A 11 -23.91 4.66 33.62
N ASN A 12 -24.27 5.90 33.27
CA ASN A 12 -23.61 6.72 32.26
C ASN A 12 -22.13 6.93 32.59
N TYR A 13 -21.80 7.22 33.85
CA TYR A 13 -20.41 7.37 34.30
C TYR A 13 -19.61 6.07 34.11
N VAL A 14 -20.18 4.92 34.50
CA VAL A 14 -19.53 3.63 34.37
C VAL A 14 -19.28 3.30 32.90
N LYS A 15 -20.27 3.52 32.05
CA LYS A 15 -20.14 3.35 30.58
C LYS A 15 -19.05 4.22 29.98
N ALA A 16 -19.05 5.51 30.31
CA ALA A 16 -18.03 6.44 29.86
C ALA A 16 -16.61 6.04 30.32
N ARG A 17 -16.49 5.55 31.58
CA ARG A 17 -15.23 5.05 32.12
C ARG A 17 -14.75 3.78 31.42
N GLN A 18 -15.66 2.85 31.13
CA GLN A 18 -15.35 1.65 30.36
C GLN A 18 -14.83 2.00 28.96
N GLN A 19 -15.52 2.90 28.27
CA GLN A 19 -15.11 3.37 26.95
C GLN A 19 -13.74 4.05 26.97
N SER A 20 -13.48 4.91 27.96
CA SER A 20 -12.18 5.56 28.14
C SER A 20 -11.06 4.54 28.38
N LEU A 21 -11.30 3.51 29.20
CA LEU A 21 -10.31 2.45 29.44
C LEU A 21 -10.06 1.61 28.19
N GLN A 22 -11.10 1.34 27.40
CA GLN A 22 -10.96 0.62 26.15
C GLN A 22 -10.16 1.42 25.12
N SER A 23 -10.45 2.72 24.94
CA SER A 23 -9.68 3.60 24.05
C SER A 23 -8.23 3.74 24.50
N ASN A 24 -7.97 3.82 25.80
CA ASN A 24 -6.59 3.81 26.32
C ASN A 24 -5.85 2.51 26.02
N LYS A 25 -6.53 1.37 26.13
CA LYS A 25 -5.94 0.07 25.75
C LYS A 25 -5.58 0.04 24.27
N GLU A 26 -6.50 0.47 23.41
CA GLU A 26 -6.28 0.56 21.97
C GLU A 26 -5.10 1.49 21.65
N LEU A 27 -5.02 2.66 22.26
CA LEU A 27 -3.90 3.59 22.10
C LEU A 27 -2.54 2.94 22.47
N ILE A 28 -2.48 2.17 23.56
CA ILE A 28 -1.25 1.48 23.96
C ILE A 28 -0.86 0.42 22.93
N ILE A 29 -1.83 -0.33 22.40
CA ILE A 29 -1.60 -1.36 21.38
C ILE A 29 -1.06 -0.71 20.10
N GLU A 30 -1.74 0.31 19.59
CA GLU A 30 -1.36 1.02 18.36
C GLU A 30 0.04 1.70 18.47
N ARG A 31 0.33 2.29 19.63
CA ARG A 31 1.66 2.87 19.91
C ARG A 31 2.75 1.80 19.89
N ARG A 32 2.47 0.63 20.46
CA ARG A 32 3.43 -0.47 20.49
C ARG A 32 3.66 -1.03 19.08
N GLU A 33 2.60 -1.25 18.32
CA GLU A 33 2.69 -1.71 16.94
C GLU A 33 3.48 -0.71 16.07
N LEU A 34 3.22 0.58 16.22
CA LEU A 34 3.98 1.61 15.53
C LEU A 34 5.45 1.61 15.95
N ALA A 35 5.75 1.51 17.25
CA ALA A 35 7.10 1.46 17.78
C ALA A 35 7.87 0.23 17.24
N ASP A 36 7.22 -0.93 17.19
CA ASP A 36 7.80 -2.16 16.65
C ASP A 36 8.08 -2.03 15.13
N LEU A 37 7.18 -1.39 14.38
CA LEU A 37 7.34 -1.18 12.94
C LEU A 37 8.52 -0.25 12.59
N ILE A 38 8.73 0.81 13.38
CA ILE A 38 9.81 1.79 13.12
C ILE A 38 11.09 1.52 13.92
N GLY A 39 11.11 0.49 14.78
CA GLY A 39 12.24 0.14 15.63
C GLY A 39 12.53 1.17 16.75
N ALA A 40 11.54 1.97 17.15
CA ALA A 40 11.65 2.97 18.20
C ALA A 40 11.12 2.44 19.55
N LYS A 41 11.35 3.21 20.63
CA LYS A 41 10.76 2.88 21.93
C LYS A 41 9.36 3.48 22.02
N GLU A 42 8.40 2.75 22.59
CA GLU A 42 7.02 3.18 22.82
C GLU A 42 6.95 4.53 23.57
N SER A 43 7.89 4.78 24.52
CA SER A 43 7.98 6.03 25.28
C SER A 43 8.24 7.27 24.43
N ASP A 44 8.82 7.11 23.25
CA ASP A 44 9.25 8.22 22.39
C ASP A 44 8.11 8.63 21.42
N MET A 45 6.98 7.90 21.45
CA MET A 45 5.80 8.20 20.66
C MET A 45 4.95 9.27 21.31
N ILE A 46 5.06 10.51 20.83
CA ILE A 46 4.20 11.63 21.24
C ILE A 46 3.07 11.75 20.23
N VAL A 47 1.83 11.72 20.73
CA VAL A 47 0.65 11.98 19.89
C VAL A 47 0.48 13.48 19.74
N GLU A 48 0.51 13.97 18.51
CA GLU A 48 0.20 15.36 18.21
C GLU A 48 -1.31 15.59 18.45
N MET A 49 -1.65 16.61 19.24
CA MET A 49 -3.03 16.89 19.66
C MET A 49 -3.87 17.57 18.57
N ASP A 50 -3.23 18.20 17.59
CA ASP A 50 -3.93 18.87 16.49
C ASP A 50 -4.17 17.86 15.34
N LEU A 51 -5.28 17.14 15.45
CA LEU A 51 -5.67 16.11 14.49
C LEU A 51 -6.21 16.68 13.17
N PHE A 52 -6.62 17.93 13.12
CA PHE A 52 -7.12 18.56 11.91
C PHE A 52 -6.21 19.70 11.46
N LYS A 53 -5.23 19.33 10.65
CA LYS A 53 -4.46 20.27 9.86
C LYS A 53 -4.83 20.04 8.41
N GLU A 54 -5.51 21.01 7.81
CA GLU A 54 -5.80 20.97 6.38
C GLU A 54 -4.49 20.86 5.61
N GLN A 55 -4.35 19.79 4.84
CA GLN A 55 -3.16 19.55 4.04
C GLN A 55 -3.45 19.92 2.60
N SER A 56 -2.58 20.78 2.02
CA SER A 56 -2.63 21.02 0.58
C SER A 56 -2.26 19.72 -0.14
N LEU A 57 -3.23 19.14 -0.83
CA LEU A 57 -3.01 17.99 -1.68
C LEU A 57 -2.48 18.45 -3.02
N SER A 58 -1.53 17.69 -3.58
CA SER A 58 -1.05 17.93 -4.93
C SER A 58 -2.17 17.64 -5.92
N ASP A 59 -2.49 18.60 -6.77
CA ASP A 59 -3.41 18.39 -7.89
C ASP A 59 -2.72 17.52 -8.94
N VAL A 60 -2.92 16.22 -8.85
CA VAL A 60 -2.31 15.22 -9.74
C VAL A 60 -3.38 14.71 -10.70
N ASN A 61 -3.09 14.73 -12.01
CA ASN A 61 -3.94 14.05 -12.96
C ASN A 61 -3.80 12.52 -12.77
N PRO A 62 -4.83 11.81 -12.26
CA PRO A 62 -4.70 10.40 -11.92
C PRO A 62 -4.30 9.52 -13.11
N ARG A 63 -4.76 9.86 -14.32
CA ARG A 63 -4.46 9.09 -15.55
C ARG A 63 -3.00 9.17 -15.95
N GLU A 64 -2.40 10.35 -15.81
CA GLU A 64 -1.01 10.56 -16.16
C GLU A 64 -0.08 9.96 -15.11
N PHE A 65 -0.42 10.14 -13.83
CA PHE A 65 0.32 9.58 -12.72
C PHE A 65 0.36 8.04 -12.77
N VAL A 66 -0.79 7.39 -12.95
CA VAL A 66 -0.90 5.93 -12.93
C VAL A 66 -0.07 5.30 -14.05
N LYS A 67 -0.05 5.88 -15.25
CA LYS A 67 0.79 5.38 -16.37
C LYS A 67 2.28 5.32 -16.01
N ASN A 68 2.75 6.27 -15.22
CA ASN A 68 4.15 6.38 -14.81
C ASN A 68 4.44 5.74 -13.45
N SER A 69 3.43 5.16 -12.80
CA SER A 69 3.58 4.56 -11.48
C SER A 69 4.45 3.29 -11.52
N ARG A 70 5.21 3.06 -10.44
CA ARG A 70 6.04 1.86 -10.28
C ARG A 70 5.24 0.56 -10.36
N ALA A 71 4.00 0.58 -9.89
CA ALA A 71 3.11 -0.58 -9.94
C ALA A 71 2.78 -0.99 -11.39
N ILE A 72 2.60 -0.02 -12.29
CA ILE A 72 2.31 -0.28 -13.71
C ILE A 72 3.59 -0.62 -14.47
N GLN A 73 4.72 0.05 -14.18
CA GLN A 73 6.01 -0.28 -14.79
C GLN A 73 6.43 -1.74 -14.53
N LYS A 74 6.04 -2.33 -13.40
CA LYS A 74 6.29 -3.74 -13.11
C LYS A 74 5.74 -4.65 -14.21
N PHE A 75 4.54 -4.38 -14.71
CA PHE A 75 3.95 -5.18 -15.80
C PHE A 75 4.76 -5.05 -17.10
N ASP A 76 5.34 -3.88 -17.39
CA ASP A 76 6.21 -3.69 -18.56
C ASP A 76 7.50 -4.51 -18.43
N PHE A 77 8.10 -4.58 -17.23
CA PHE A 77 9.25 -5.44 -16.97
C PHE A 77 8.92 -6.93 -17.10
N ASP A 78 7.78 -7.36 -16.56
CA ASP A 78 7.33 -8.75 -16.64
C ASP A 78 7.05 -9.14 -18.11
N LYS A 79 6.45 -8.25 -18.89
CA LYS A 79 6.25 -8.44 -20.34
C LYS A 79 7.58 -8.53 -21.09
N ALA A 80 8.53 -7.64 -20.81
CA ALA A 80 9.86 -7.67 -21.42
C ALA A 80 10.63 -8.97 -21.09
N LYS A 81 10.43 -9.52 -19.89
CA LYS A 81 10.98 -10.82 -19.52
C LYS A 81 10.38 -11.95 -20.37
N LEU A 82 9.06 -11.97 -20.53
CA LEU A 82 8.38 -12.98 -21.37
C LEU A 82 8.76 -12.83 -22.85
N GLN A 83 8.98 -11.61 -23.35
CA GLN A 83 9.46 -11.39 -24.72
C GLN A 83 10.83 -12.04 -24.96
N ARG A 84 11.77 -11.93 -24.01
CA ARG A 84 13.07 -12.61 -24.07
C ARG A 84 12.93 -14.13 -23.99
N GLU A 85 12.02 -14.61 -23.17
CA GLU A 85 11.70 -16.05 -23.07
C GLU A 85 11.12 -16.56 -24.39
N LEU A 86 10.17 -15.83 -24.99
CA LEU A 86 9.59 -16.14 -26.30
C LEU A 86 10.66 -16.24 -27.37
N GLN A 87 11.54 -15.24 -27.47
CA GLN A 87 12.65 -15.25 -28.42
C GLN A 87 13.60 -16.45 -28.22
N SER A 88 13.85 -16.84 -26.96
CA SER A 88 14.65 -18.04 -26.65
C SER A 88 13.95 -19.33 -27.08
N LEU A 89 12.61 -19.41 -26.91
CA LEU A 89 11.81 -20.56 -27.32
C LEU A 89 11.71 -20.67 -28.85
N GLU A 90 11.51 -19.55 -29.54
CA GLU A 90 11.54 -19.50 -31.01
C GLU A 90 12.89 -19.97 -31.57
N ASN A 91 13.99 -19.53 -30.96
CA ASN A 91 15.32 -19.99 -31.36
C ASN A 91 15.50 -21.52 -31.21
N LYS A 92 14.84 -22.14 -30.24
CA LYS A 92 14.89 -23.60 -30.06
C LYS A 92 14.13 -24.38 -31.15
N THR A 93 13.21 -23.74 -31.87
CA THR A 93 12.52 -24.32 -33.02
C THR A 93 13.31 -24.21 -34.32
N MET A 94 14.37 -23.42 -34.33
CA MET A 94 15.23 -23.19 -35.49
C MET A 94 16.33 -24.24 -35.61
N PRO A 95 16.91 -24.47 -36.80
CA PRO A 95 18.09 -25.30 -36.97
C PRO A 95 19.26 -24.79 -36.12
N ASN A 96 19.91 -25.68 -35.40
CA ASN A 96 21.14 -25.37 -34.68
C ASN A 96 22.35 -25.72 -35.56
N VAL A 97 23.21 -24.74 -35.79
CA VAL A 97 24.45 -24.89 -36.58
C VAL A 97 25.63 -24.63 -35.67
N ASN A 98 26.42 -25.66 -35.43
CA ASN A 98 27.61 -25.59 -34.60
C ASN A 98 28.87 -25.72 -35.48
N LEU A 99 29.79 -24.81 -35.31
CA LEU A 99 31.14 -24.90 -35.91
C LEU A 99 32.10 -25.46 -34.83
N ASN A 100 32.67 -26.61 -35.09
CA ASN A 100 33.64 -27.25 -34.19
C ASN A 100 35.05 -27.09 -34.77
N LEU A 101 35.93 -26.43 -34.03
CA LEU A 101 37.33 -26.25 -34.36
C LEU A 101 38.13 -27.00 -33.28
N GLY A 102 38.89 -28.00 -33.65
CA GLY A 102 39.75 -28.72 -32.75
C GLY A 102 41.21 -28.65 -33.20
N LEU A 103 42.10 -28.40 -32.27
CA LEU A 103 43.54 -28.49 -32.43
C LEU A 103 44.04 -29.52 -31.42
N SER A 104 44.63 -30.59 -31.87
CA SER A 104 45.25 -31.57 -31.04
C SER A 104 46.74 -31.74 -31.35
N SER A 105 47.51 -31.93 -30.32
CA SER A 105 48.95 -32.21 -30.41
C SER A 105 49.22 -33.52 -29.71
N LEU A 106 49.68 -34.53 -30.45
CA LEU A 106 50.12 -35.80 -29.91
C LEU A 106 51.64 -35.86 -29.99
N GLY A 107 52.29 -36.12 -28.88
CA GLY A 107 53.71 -36.48 -28.81
C GLY A 107 53.85 -37.95 -28.48
N GLU A 108 54.43 -38.73 -29.37
CA GLU A 108 54.72 -40.17 -29.15
C GLU A 108 56.21 -40.36 -28.99
N ASN A 109 56.65 -40.71 -27.77
CA ASN A 109 58.04 -41.11 -27.52
C ASN A 109 58.15 -42.01 -26.27
N ASP A 110 59.07 -42.94 -26.31
CA ASP A 110 59.34 -43.93 -25.22
C ASP A 110 59.93 -43.30 -23.96
N LYS A 111 60.29 -42.04 -23.99
CA LYS A 111 60.82 -41.27 -22.84
C LYS A 111 60.03 -40.01 -22.61
N VAL A 112 59.63 -39.74 -21.33
CA VAL A 112 58.78 -38.62 -20.88
C VAL A 112 59.32 -37.26 -21.35
N PHE A 113 60.62 -37.04 -21.41
CA PHE A 113 61.24 -35.82 -21.87
C PHE A 113 61.46 -35.72 -23.39
N GLY A 114 61.36 -36.84 -24.14
CA GLY A 114 61.51 -36.85 -25.59
C GLY A 114 60.26 -36.46 -26.35
N SER A 115 59.11 -36.53 -25.72
CA SER A 115 57.81 -36.18 -26.34
C SER A 115 57.60 -34.69 -26.57
N PHE A 116 58.46 -33.85 -25.99
CA PHE A 116 58.40 -32.38 -26.22
C PHE A 116 59.00 -31.94 -27.52
N GLY A 117 59.83 -32.75 -28.15
CA GLY A 117 60.56 -32.43 -29.41
C GLY A 117 59.91 -32.89 -30.69
N ASN A 118 59.07 -33.90 -30.65
CA ASN A 118 58.37 -34.46 -31.81
C ASN A 118 56.87 -34.45 -31.56
N ARG A 119 56.20 -33.36 -31.99
CA ARG A 119 54.75 -33.15 -31.81
C ARG A 119 54.09 -33.08 -33.17
N ASP A 120 53.19 -34.00 -33.40
CA ASP A 120 52.29 -33.94 -34.54
C ASP A 120 51.07 -33.06 -34.15
N TYR A 121 50.85 -32.03 -34.96
CA TYR A 121 49.70 -31.16 -34.80
C TYR A 121 48.63 -31.59 -35.80
N SER A 122 47.49 -31.94 -35.34
CA SER A 122 46.31 -32.17 -36.17
C SER A 122 45.24 -31.14 -35.87
N TRP A 123 44.63 -30.65 -36.91
CA TRP A 123 43.48 -29.73 -36.80
C TRP A 123 42.27 -30.36 -37.48
N ASN A 124 41.13 -30.17 -36.90
CA ASN A 124 39.87 -30.60 -37.48
C ASN A 124 38.88 -29.44 -37.46
N VAL A 125 38.12 -29.34 -38.53
CA VAL A 125 37.00 -28.40 -38.69
C VAL A 125 35.76 -29.23 -38.99
N GLY A 126 34.75 -29.10 -38.21
CA GLY A 126 33.48 -29.78 -38.42
C GLY A 126 32.32 -28.79 -38.33
N VAL A 127 31.29 -28.99 -39.12
CA VAL A 127 30.03 -28.26 -39.07
C VAL A 127 28.93 -29.27 -38.73
N ASP A 128 28.32 -29.09 -37.58
CA ASP A 128 27.15 -29.87 -37.18
C ASP A 128 25.87 -29.06 -37.39
N VAL A 129 24.93 -29.62 -38.14
CA VAL A 129 23.61 -29.05 -38.36
C VAL A 129 22.58 -30.00 -37.75
N SER A 130 21.86 -29.53 -36.73
CA SER A 130 20.77 -30.28 -36.13
C SER A 130 19.44 -29.54 -36.27
N TYR A 131 18.39 -30.20 -36.71
CA TYR A 131 17.06 -29.68 -36.86
C TYR A 131 16.07 -30.49 -36.04
N PRO A 132 15.32 -29.87 -35.08
CA PRO A 132 14.37 -30.58 -34.26
C PRO A 132 13.11 -30.89 -35.09
N LEU A 133 12.99 -32.15 -35.54
CA LEU A 133 11.80 -32.63 -36.24
C LEU A 133 10.69 -32.92 -35.23
N GLY A 134 9.52 -32.28 -35.40
CA GLY A 134 8.33 -32.51 -34.58
C GLY A 134 8.35 -31.79 -33.22
N SER A 135 8.90 -30.59 -33.13
CA SER A 135 9.02 -29.73 -31.93
C SER A 135 7.67 -29.24 -31.38
N ARG A 136 6.66 -30.13 -31.25
CA ARG A 136 5.35 -29.81 -30.69
C ARG A 136 5.42 -29.18 -29.30
N LYS A 137 6.34 -29.64 -28.45
CA LYS A 137 6.55 -29.15 -27.09
C LYS A 137 7.03 -27.70 -27.12
N GLU A 138 7.96 -27.39 -27.99
CA GLU A 138 8.51 -26.04 -28.15
C GLU A 138 7.48 -25.08 -28.72
N LEU A 139 6.71 -25.52 -29.72
CA LEU A 139 5.60 -24.71 -30.30
C LEU A 139 4.51 -24.41 -29.27
N LEU A 140 4.12 -25.42 -28.45
CA LEU A 140 3.16 -25.20 -27.35
C LEU A 140 3.75 -24.25 -26.29
N ALA A 141 5.06 -24.29 -26.03
CA ALA A 141 5.71 -23.37 -25.09
C ALA A 141 5.70 -21.91 -25.64
N VAL A 142 5.90 -21.72 -26.94
CA VAL A 142 5.75 -20.42 -27.61
C VAL A 142 4.32 -19.90 -27.45
N GLU A 143 3.31 -20.69 -27.85
CA GLU A 143 1.90 -20.31 -27.72
C GLU A 143 1.49 -19.99 -26.29
N ASN A 144 1.92 -20.80 -25.30
CA ASN A 144 1.67 -20.53 -23.89
C ASN A 144 2.34 -19.23 -23.41
N THR A 145 3.50 -18.87 -23.95
CA THR A 145 4.18 -17.63 -23.58
C THR A 145 3.47 -16.42 -24.18
N GLU A 146 2.96 -16.53 -25.41
CA GLU A 146 2.13 -15.50 -26.03
C GLU A 146 0.81 -15.26 -25.25
N ILE A 147 0.17 -16.35 -24.80
CA ILE A 147 -1.03 -16.27 -23.94
C ILE A 147 -0.70 -15.53 -22.63
N LYS A 148 0.44 -15.88 -21.98
CA LYS A 148 0.87 -15.19 -20.75
C LYS A 148 1.15 -13.71 -20.98
N MET A 149 1.70 -13.33 -22.13
CA MET A 149 1.92 -11.91 -22.46
C MET A 149 0.59 -11.18 -22.63
N SER A 150 -0.39 -11.79 -23.30
CA SER A 150 -1.75 -11.24 -23.40
C SER A 150 -2.44 -11.09 -22.04
N ASP A 151 -2.25 -12.06 -21.13
CA ASP A 151 -2.76 -12.02 -19.76
C ASP A 151 -2.12 -10.87 -18.96
N ILE A 152 -0.80 -10.63 -19.10
CA ILE A 152 -0.12 -9.48 -18.50
C ILE A 152 -0.71 -8.16 -19.03
N ASP A 153 -0.96 -8.04 -20.33
CA ASP A 153 -1.56 -6.83 -20.91
C ASP A 153 -2.99 -6.60 -20.38
N ALA A 154 -3.75 -7.66 -20.16
CA ALA A 154 -5.08 -7.56 -19.55
C ALA A 154 -5.00 -7.12 -18.09
N LYS A 155 -4.12 -7.74 -17.30
CA LYS A 155 -3.89 -7.38 -15.89
C LYS A 155 -3.36 -5.96 -15.73
N LYS A 156 -2.49 -5.51 -16.64
CA LYS A 156 -2.00 -4.12 -16.65
C LYS A 156 -3.15 -3.14 -16.82
N ARG A 157 -4.03 -3.36 -17.82
CA ARG A 157 -5.21 -2.50 -18.04
C ARG A 157 -6.14 -2.49 -16.84
N GLU A 158 -6.38 -3.64 -16.23
CA GLU A 158 -7.19 -3.75 -15.02
C GLU A 158 -6.56 -2.98 -13.84
N ALA A 159 -5.26 -3.14 -13.62
CA ALA A 159 -4.53 -2.41 -12.58
C ALA A 159 -4.54 -0.89 -12.83
N GLU A 160 -4.40 -0.42 -14.07
CA GLU A 160 -4.52 1.00 -14.42
C GLU A 160 -5.90 1.54 -14.07
N ILE A 161 -6.97 0.85 -14.46
CA ILE A 161 -8.35 1.26 -14.17
C ILE A 161 -8.60 1.30 -12.66
N ASN A 162 -8.23 0.24 -11.94
CA ASN A 162 -8.42 0.15 -10.50
C ASN A 162 -7.65 1.24 -9.75
N SER A 163 -6.40 1.52 -10.15
CA SER A 163 -5.59 2.58 -9.53
C SER A 163 -6.19 3.97 -9.76
N ILE A 164 -6.67 4.25 -10.98
CA ILE A 164 -7.35 5.52 -11.28
C ILE A 164 -8.62 5.67 -10.45
N GLN A 165 -9.43 4.62 -10.35
CA GLN A 165 -10.66 4.62 -9.55
C GLN A 165 -10.36 4.82 -8.07
N GLN A 166 -9.33 4.16 -7.54
CA GLN A 166 -8.92 4.31 -6.15
C GLN A 166 -8.46 5.72 -5.82
N ILE A 167 -7.64 6.34 -6.68
CA ILE A 167 -7.18 7.74 -6.48
C ILE A 167 -8.38 8.70 -6.49
N ASN A 168 -9.29 8.57 -7.47
CA ASN A 168 -10.48 9.41 -7.54
C ASN A 168 -11.40 9.23 -6.33
N TYR A 169 -11.56 7.99 -5.86
CA TYR A 169 -12.36 7.68 -4.68
C TYR A 169 -11.77 8.32 -3.42
N LEU A 170 -10.45 8.20 -3.22
CA LEU A 170 -9.76 8.80 -2.07
C LEU A 170 -9.85 10.32 -2.11
N LEU A 171 -9.69 10.94 -3.28
CA LEU A 171 -9.82 12.38 -3.44
C LEU A 171 -11.24 12.86 -3.06
N ALA A 172 -12.27 12.22 -3.60
CA ALA A 172 -13.66 12.55 -3.25
C ALA A 172 -13.95 12.34 -1.74
N GLN A 173 -13.33 11.35 -1.11
CA GLN A 173 -13.45 11.17 0.35
C GLN A 173 -12.75 12.27 1.13
N VAL A 174 -11.59 12.75 0.68
CA VAL A 174 -10.90 13.87 1.33
C VAL A 174 -11.77 15.12 1.28
N ASP A 175 -12.33 15.46 0.11
CA ASP A 175 -13.20 16.63 -0.05
C ASP A 175 -14.42 16.55 0.88
N LEU A 176 -15.11 15.40 0.90
CA LEU A 176 -16.26 15.17 1.76
C LEU A 176 -15.89 15.24 3.26
N LEU A 177 -14.79 14.65 3.66
CA LEU A 177 -14.35 14.65 5.06
C LEU A 177 -13.89 16.04 5.50
N THR A 178 -13.32 16.86 4.64
CA THR A 178 -12.96 18.26 4.92
C THR A 178 -14.20 19.04 5.32
N GLU A 179 -15.28 18.91 4.55
CA GLU A 179 -16.56 19.57 4.86
C GLU A 179 -17.20 19.03 6.14
N LEU A 180 -17.22 17.69 6.31
CA LEU A 180 -17.78 17.05 7.50
C LEU A 180 -17.05 17.44 8.79
N VAL A 181 -15.73 17.52 8.78
CA VAL A 181 -14.93 17.91 9.94
C VAL A 181 -15.23 19.36 10.32
N ALA A 182 -15.38 20.27 9.34
CA ALA A 182 -15.78 21.65 9.60
C ALA A 182 -17.19 21.74 10.25
N LEU A 183 -18.16 20.96 9.75
CA LEU A 183 -19.51 20.90 10.32
C LEU A 183 -19.52 20.31 11.74
N TYR A 184 -18.73 19.27 12.01
CA TYR A 184 -18.63 18.70 13.36
C TYR A 184 -17.94 19.64 14.34
N LEU A 185 -16.98 20.43 13.88
CA LEU A 185 -16.37 21.47 14.71
C LEU A 185 -17.40 22.55 15.10
N GLU A 186 -18.20 23.01 14.15
CA GLU A 186 -19.30 23.95 14.40
C GLU A 186 -20.34 23.34 15.34
N GLN A 187 -20.75 22.09 15.13
CA GLN A 187 -21.66 21.37 16.01
C GLN A 187 -21.12 21.28 17.44
N GLY A 188 -19.81 21.03 17.61
CA GLY A 188 -19.14 21.04 18.91
C GLY A 188 -19.25 22.38 19.61
N ALA A 189 -18.97 23.50 18.88
CA ALA A 189 -19.07 24.84 19.42
C ALA A 189 -20.51 25.20 19.87
N LEU A 190 -21.51 24.87 19.05
CA LEU A 190 -22.93 25.08 19.41
C LEU A 190 -23.36 24.24 20.62
N ALA A 191 -22.82 23.00 20.73
CA ALA A 191 -23.11 22.14 21.87
C ALA A 191 -22.49 22.69 23.17
N GLU A 192 -21.31 23.30 23.12
CA GLU A 192 -20.66 23.96 24.26
C GLU A 192 -21.41 25.24 24.66
N GLU A 193 -21.84 26.05 23.69
CA GLU A 193 -22.66 27.22 23.95
C GLU A 193 -23.97 26.84 24.70
N LYS A 194 -24.62 25.73 24.27
CA LYS A 194 -25.78 25.19 24.96
C LYS A 194 -25.49 24.78 26.41
N VAL A 195 -24.30 24.21 26.68
CA VAL A 195 -23.88 23.88 28.05
C VAL A 195 -23.83 25.18 28.89
N ILE A 196 -23.25 26.24 28.37
CA ILE A 196 -23.11 27.51 29.06
C ILE A 196 -24.51 28.09 29.36
N GLU A 197 -25.42 28.12 28.39
CA GLU A 197 -26.79 28.59 28.58
C GLU A 197 -27.54 27.80 29.64
N GLU A 198 -27.48 26.47 29.63
CA GLU A 198 -28.17 25.62 30.63
C GLU A 198 -27.56 25.82 32.03
N GLN A 199 -26.24 26.05 32.12
CA GLN A 199 -25.59 26.39 33.39
C GLN A 199 -26.06 27.72 33.95
N ILE A 200 -26.20 28.77 33.09
CA ILE A 200 -26.73 30.09 33.49
C ILE A 200 -28.17 29.94 34.01
N LYS A 201 -29.04 29.28 33.23
CA LYS A 201 -30.44 29.02 33.64
C LYS A 201 -30.51 28.28 34.98
N PHE A 202 -29.66 27.32 35.21
CA PHE A 202 -29.59 26.56 36.45
C PHE A 202 -29.12 27.47 37.63
N SER A 203 -28.08 28.29 37.40
CA SER A 203 -27.60 29.23 38.45
C SER A 203 -28.62 30.27 38.86
N GLU A 204 -29.50 30.66 37.94
CA GLU A 204 -30.59 31.59 38.18
C GLU A 204 -31.86 30.92 38.73
N ALA A 205 -31.77 29.63 39.15
CA ALA A 205 -32.90 28.84 39.60
C ALA A 205 -34.04 28.66 38.58
N ARG A 206 -33.78 28.88 37.30
CA ARG A 206 -34.75 28.73 36.20
C ARG A 206 -34.59 27.43 35.39
N GLY A 207 -33.54 26.67 35.69
CA GLY A 207 -33.19 25.41 34.98
C GLY A 207 -33.13 24.21 35.90
N GLN A 208 -33.06 23.04 35.28
CA GLN A 208 -32.90 21.75 35.99
C GLN A 208 -31.46 21.23 35.80
N LYS A 209 -30.90 20.66 36.86
CA LYS A 209 -29.57 20.05 36.84
C LYS A 209 -29.43 18.93 35.76
N SER A 210 -30.51 18.18 35.53
CA SER A 210 -30.59 17.15 34.51
C SER A 210 -30.35 17.68 33.09
N LEU A 211 -30.85 18.91 32.80
CA LEU A 211 -30.64 19.57 31.49
C LEU A 211 -29.18 19.97 31.30
N VAL A 212 -28.52 20.46 32.35
CA VAL A 212 -27.09 20.77 32.31
C VAL A 212 -26.27 19.53 32.05
N LEU A 213 -26.61 18.43 32.72
CA LEU A 213 -25.89 17.12 32.51
C LEU A 213 -26.13 16.58 31.11
N ALA A 214 -27.37 16.68 30.60
CA ALA A 214 -27.69 16.25 29.24
C ALA A 214 -26.95 17.13 28.19
N ALA A 215 -26.88 18.44 28.39
CA ALA A 215 -26.10 19.32 27.50
C ALA A 215 -24.61 18.97 27.52
N LYS A 216 -24.00 18.72 28.67
CA LYS A 216 -22.61 18.31 28.79
C LYS A 216 -22.35 16.98 28.09
N SER A 217 -23.25 16.00 28.27
CA SER A 217 -23.14 14.72 27.56
C SER A 217 -23.19 14.90 26.04
N SER A 218 -24.09 15.77 25.56
CA SER A 218 -24.21 16.10 24.13
C SER A 218 -22.95 16.79 23.57
N ALA A 219 -22.36 17.74 24.32
CA ALA A 219 -21.12 18.40 23.94
C ALA A 219 -19.93 17.42 23.88
N ASN A 220 -19.81 16.56 24.87
CA ASN A 220 -18.77 15.52 24.85
C ASN A 220 -18.91 14.57 23.66
N LEU A 221 -20.16 14.19 23.30
CA LEU A 221 -20.43 13.34 22.15
C LEU A 221 -20.08 14.07 20.83
N ALA A 222 -20.44 15.35 20.71
CA ALA A 222 -20.09 16.15 19.53
C ALA A 222 -18.57 16.26 19.36
N ASN A 223 -17.85 16.55 20.45
CA ASN A 223 -16.39 16.60 20.43
C ASN A 223 -15.76 15.23 20.06
N LEU A 224 -16.30 14.13 20.56
CA LEU A 224 -15.84 12.79 20.19
C LEU A 224 -16.05 12.53 18.68
N THR A 225 -17.21 12.90 18.15
CA THR A 225 -17.53 12.76 16.72
C THR A 225 -16.58 13.59 15.85
N TYR A 226 -16.27 14.82 16.26
CA TYR A 226 -15.25 15.65 15.60
C TYR A 226 -13.88 14.96 15.57
N LEU A 227 -13.39 14.46 16.72
CA LEU A 227 -12.10 13.81 16.81
C LEU A 227 -12.03 12.55 15.94
N GLN A 228 -13.10 11.76 15.91
CA GLN A 228 -13.18 10.58 15.05
C GLN A 228 -13.14 10.92 13.56
N ALA A 229 -13.88 11.97 13.16
CA ALA A 229 -13.88 12.46 11.78
C ALA A 229 -12.51 13.02 11.38
N ALA A 230 -11.87 13.81 12.25
CA ALA A 230 -10.53 14.34 12.04
C ALA A 230 -9.47 13.23 11.91
N GLY A 231 -9.54 12.21 12.75
CA GLY A 231 -8.66 11.03 12.64
C GLY A 231 -8.87 10.27 11.33
N THR A 232 -10.13 10.10 10.91
CA THR A 232 -10.47 9.47 9.63
C THR A 232 -9.95 10.29 8.44
N TYR A 233 -10.09 11.60 8.48
CA TYR A 233 -9.53 12.51 7.48
C TYR A 233 -8.02 12.30 7.31
N GLN A 234 -7.26 12.32 8.41
CA GLN A 234 -5.81 12.12 8.36
C GLN A 234 -5.43 10.78 7.75
N LYS A 235 -6.16 9.72 8.11
CA LYS A 235 -5.95 8.39 7.53
C LYS A 235 -6.16 8.40 6.01
N ILE A 236 -7.26 8.97 5.53
CA ILE A 236 -7.56 9.03 4.09
C ILE A 236 -6.54 9.90 3.34
N VAL A 237 -6.06 10.99 3.94
CA VAL A 237 -4.97 11.82 3.36
C VAL A 237 -3.68 11.00 3.22
N ILE A 238 -3.32 10.19 4.22
CA ILE A 238 -2.16 9.29 4.15
C ILE A 238 -2.36 8.24 3.06
N ASP A 239 -3.54 7.62 3.00
CA ASP A 239 -3.88 6.62 1.97
C ASP A 239 -3.82 7.24 0.55
N TYR A 240 -4.29 8.49 0.39
CA TYR A 240 -4.16 9.23 -0.86
C TYR A 240 -2.69 9.48 -1.23
N LYS A 241 -1.88 9.99 -0.29
CA LYS A 241 -0.44 10.20 -0.51
C LYS A 241 0.29 8.90 -0.84
N ALA A 242 -0.10 7.78 -0.21
CA ALA A 242 0.40 6.47 -0.55
C ALA A 242 0.05 6.07 -1.99
N ALA A 243 -1.21 6.30 -2.39
CA ALA A 243 -1.69 5.96 -3.72
C ALA A 243 -1.01 6.77 -4.85
N ILE A 244 -0.55 7.99 -4.54
CA ILE A 244 0.23 8.84 -5.46
C ILE A 244 1.73 8.83 -5.20
N ASP A 245 2.23 7.86 -4.42
CA ASP A 245 3.66 7.63 -4.16
C ASP A 245 4.40 8.85 -3.52
N GLN A 246 3.69 9.65 -2.73
CA GLN A 246 4.17 10.89 -2.09
C GLN A 246 4.33 10.78 -0.56
N LEU A 247 4.47 9.57 -0.01
CA LEU A 247 4.68 9.39 1.44
C LEU A 247 6.04 9.86 1.94
N TYR A 248 7.04 9.97 1.06
CA TYR A 248 8.45 10.24 1.40
C TYR A 248 8.95 11.61 0.92
N ASN A 249 8.06 12.51 0.54
CA ASN A 249 8.41 13.88 0.13
C ASN A 249 7.98 14.90 1.17
#